data_6bcc25509e9f9c842de42cd35ddebd1f
#
_entry.id   6bcc25509e9f9c842de42cd35ddebd1f
#
_cell.length_a   1.000
_cell.length_b   1.000
_cell.length_c   1.000
_cell.angle_alpha   90.00
_cell.angle_beta   90.00
_cell.angle_gamma   90.00
#
_symmetry.space_group_name_H-M   'P 1'
#
loop_
_entity.id
_entity.type
_entity.pdbx_description
1 polymer ?
#
loop_
_entity_poly.entity_id
_entity_poly.type
_entity_poly.pdbx_seq_one_letter_code
_entity_poly.pdbx_strand_id
1 'polypeptide(L)'
;MKYLFLLSFALIINMHPAYAQSKSLAAEVAATAMATLWKVPVGADTAKPTKWTYGQSIGLLGISRLWIQTANPAYFSYLQNRINYFISENGDIKFHKVQDYDIDNILFGRILLTLYNVTSQVKYYKAASLLRDQLKSQLHKNEGILYMREPFYAAYAKQFHEPEAFDDIANRFIWMEQHARDAKTGLYEMALVDVLENFPVTHPKHDTLVSILKRRANAIKKLQDPSTGLWHDILNSPKEKEPRIVVSASAMFVYANAKAVRLGFLPASYLAVSKKGYDGILKQFIDTNKEGYANLKGALSEDPNGVGVFIQAANEMEWHLVPKLGKNKVFLLDDYYNAEKKKDIKGVQYAYHYKWPEMYNNGFSFLGNIITTNGLQTKTLSQAPTAGNLKNASIYMIVDADNIADNPTPNYMNDRDAQEIYNWVKAGGVLVLFHNDKPNADFTAINKLSDLFGIHFNEDTYNKVIGINYLGGKIDVPAGHQILKNVQTIYQKEVCSITVKAPAKSVLTKGDLVVFATAKIGKGTVFATGDPWLYNEYTDGRMLPAMYQNAEAAKDLVKWLISQIPGKK
;
A
#
# COMPACT_ATOMS: atom_id res chain seq x y z
N MET A 1 -35.25 -16.14 -2.81
CA MET A 1 -33.77 -16.04 -2.94
C MET A 1 -33.27 -14.86 -3.76
N LYS A 2 -34.11 -14.06 -4.43
CA LYS A 2 -33.71 -12.86 -5.20
C LYS A 2 -33.52 -11.57 -4.37
N TYR A 3 -33.95 -11.56 -3.11
CA TYR A 3 -33.89 -10.35 -2.25
C TYR A 3 -32.73 -10.33 -1.25
N LEU A 4 -32.03 -11.45 -1.04
CA LEU A 4 -30.93 -11.52 -0.06
C LEU A 4 -29.63 -10.88 -0.56
N PHE A 5 -29.44 -10.79 -1.88
CA PHE A 5 -28.21 -10.23 -2.50
C PHE A 5 -28.24 -8.70 -2.65
N LEU A 6 -29.43 -8.10 -2.78
CA LEU A 6 -29.58 -6.64 -2.77
C LEU A 6 -29.35 -6.06 -1.36
N LEU A 7 -29.68 -6.84 -0.32
CA LEU A 7 -29.42 -6.44 1.08
C LEU A 7 -27.92 -6.44 1.44
N SER A 8 -27.10 -7.33 0.86
CA SER A 8 -25.66 -7.36 1.18
C SER A 8 -24.90 -6.16 0.61
N PHE A 9 -25.32 -5.60 -0.52
CA PHE A 9 -24.69 -4.41 -1.12
C PHE A 9 -25.19 -3.11 -0.47
N ALA A 10 -26.48 -3.06 -0.08
CA ALA A 10 -27.04 -1.95 0.70
C ALA A 10 -26.49 -1.93 2.15
N LEU A 11 -26.15 -3.11 2.72
CA LEU A 11 -25.53 -3.21 4.04
C LEU A 11 -24.09 -2.66 4.07
N ILE A 12 -23.34 -2.77 2.97
CA ILE A 12 -21.97 -2.21 2.87
C ILE A 12 -22.01 -0.67 2.97
N ILE A 13 -23.05 -0.03 2.44
CA ILE A 13 -23.23 1.43 2.50
C ILE A 13 -23.76 1.88 3.88
N ASN A 14 -24.54 1.04 4.57
CA ASN A 14 -25.19 1.41 5.83
C ASN A 14 -24.47 0.96 7.12
N MET A 15 -23.35 0.22 7.04
CA MET A 15 -22.68 -0.30 8.25
C MET A 15 -21.52 0.59 8.77
N HIS A 16 -21.46 1.87 8.42
CA HIS A 16 -20.39 2.77 8.90
C HIS A 16 -20.88 4.04 9.61
N PRO A 17 -21.60 3.97 10.76
CA PRO A 17 -21.76 5.17 11.58
C PRO A 17 -20.48 5.57 12.35
N ALA A 18 -19.45 4.71 12.44
CA ALA A 18 -18.20 5.00 13.17
C ALA A 18 -17.08 5.63 12.32
N TYR A 19 -17.23 5.67 10.99
CA TYR A 19 -16.28 6.33 10.07
C TYR A 19 -16.68 7.76 9.69
N ALA A 20 -17.61 8.36 10.40
CA ALA A 20 -18.16 9.68 10.12
C ALA A 20 -17.19 10.81 10.51
N GLN A 21 -15.98 10.86 9.90
CA GLN A 21 -15.15 12.07 9.99
C GLN A 21 -14.24 12.35 8.79
N SER A 22 -14.37 11.66 7.67
CA SER A 22 -13.82 12.19 6.42
C SER A 22 -14.94 12.31 5.40
N LYS A 23 -14.98 13.42 4.65
CA LYS A 23 -15.74 13.48 3.40
C LYS A 23 -15.44 12.20 2.64
N SER A 24 -16.49 11.51 2.15
CA SER A 24 -16.30 10.35 1.27
C SER A 24 -15.23 10.70 0.23
N LEU A 25 -14.18 9.90 0.18
CA LEU A 25 -13.11 10.12 -0.78
C LEU A 25 -13.69 10.00 -2.19
N ALA A 26 -13.25 10.83 -3.11
CA ALA A 26 -13.71 10.74 -4.49
C ALA A 26 -13.40 9.37 -5.11
N ALA A 27 -12.32 8.73 -4.66
CA ALA A 27 -11.98 7.36 -5.03
C ALA A 27 -13.03 6.34 -4.58
N GLU A 28 -13.61 6.47 -3.38
CA GLU A 28 -14.67 5.59 -2.87
C GLU A 28 -15.95 5.73 -3.69
N VAL A 29 -16.29 6.96 -4.05
CA VAL A 29 -17.45 7.26 -4.90
C VAL A 29 -17.31 6.61 -6.26
N ALA A 30 -16.14 6.78 -6.87
CA ALA A 30 -15.87 6.20 -8.19
C ALA A 30 -15.83 4.67 -8.13
N ALA A 31 -15.32 4.07 -7.06
CA ALA A 31 -15.34 2.62 -6.85
C ALA A 31 -16.78 2.08 -6.72
N THR A 32 -17.66 2.79 -6.02
CA THR A 32 -19.08 2.44 -5.91
C THR A 32 -19.79 2.54 -7.25
N ALA A 33 -19.55 3.61 -8.02
CA ALA A 33 -20.09 3.77 -9.37
C ALA A 33 -19.61 2.66 -10.30
N MET A 34 -18.33 2.29 -10.24
CA MET A 34 -17.77 1.20 -11.04
C MET A 34 -18.41 -0.14 -10.73
N ALA A 35 -18.63 -0.47 -9.46
CA ALA A 35 -19.32 -1.69 -9.06
C ALA A 35 -20.77 -1.73 -9.59
N THR A 36 -21.42 -0.58 -9.71
CA THR A 36 -22.77 -0.46 -10.28
C THR A 36 -22.77 -0.61 -11.81
N LEU A 37 -21.79 0.00 -12.50
CA LEU A 37 -21.64 -0.09 -13.95
C LEU A 37 -21.29 -1.51 -14.40
N TRP A 38 -20.50 -2.21 -13.61
CA TRP A 38 -20.14 -3.60 -13.90
C TRP A 38 -21.15 -4.57 -13.32
N LYS A 39 -22.40 -4.46 -13.72
CA LYS A 39 -23.49 -5.41 -13.40
C LYS A 39 -23.15 -6.82 -13.85
N VAL A 40 -22.19 -7.47 -13.21
CA VAL A 40 -21.99 -8.91 -13.38
C VAL A 40 -22.52 -9.57 -12.13
N PRO A 41 -23.63 -10.31 -12.23
CA PRO A 41 -24.15 -11.08 -11.11
C PRO A 41 -23.08 -12.11 -10.73
N VAL A 42 -22.59 -12.02 -9.50
CA VAL A 42 -21.83 -13.12 -8.92
C VAL A 42 -22.81 -14.28 -8.75
N GLY A 43 -22.65 -15.35 -9.53
CA GLY A 43 -23.44 -16.57 -9.40
C GLY A 43 -24.70 -16.70 -10.28
N ALA A 44 -24.87 -15.91 -11.32
CA ALA A 44 -25.92 -16.17 -12.31
C ALA A 44 -25.43 -17.13 -13.41
N ASP A 45 -25.92 -18.36 -13.36
CA ASP A 45 -25.69 -19.42 -14.36
C ASP A 45 -26.17 -19.08 -15.79
N THR A 46 -26.76 -17.90 -15.99
CA THR A 46 -27.40 -17.49 -17.24
C THR A 46 -26.80 -16.26 -17.92
N ALA A 47 -25.81 -15.62 -17.31
CA ALA A 47 -25.13 -14.50 -17.95
C ALA A 47 -24.13 -15.06 -18.99
N LYS A 48 -24.21 -14.60 -20.24
CA LYS A 48 -23.18 -14.90 -21.26
C LYS A 48 -21.81 -14.54 -20.68
N PRO A 49 -20.82 -15.43 -20.75
CA PRO A 49 -19.51 -15.19 -20.19
C PRO A 49 -18.92 -13.92 -20.81
N THR A 50 -18.61 -12.94 -20.00
CA THR A 50 -17.96 -11.71 -20.46
C THR A 50 -16.47 -11.94 -20.52
N LYS A 51 -15.89 -11.76 -21.71
CA LYS A 51 -14.45 -11.71 -21.91
C LYS A 51 -13.85 -10.68 -20.96
N TRP A 52 -12.65 -10.92 -20.45
CA TRP A 52 -11.88 -9.93 -19.71
C TRP A 52 -11.58 -8.72 -20.60
N THR A 53 -11.62 -7.52 -20.03
CA THR A 53 -11.30 -6.29 -20.74
C THR A 53 -10.25 -5.49 -19.97
N TYR A 54 -9.50 -4.67 -20.70
CA TYR A 54 -8.48 -3.83 -20.09
C TYR A 54 -9.08 -2.81 -19.09
N GLY A 55 -10.29 -2.31 -19.35
CA GLY A 55 -11.00 -1.41 -18.45
C GLY A 55 -11.30 -2.03 -17.08
N GLN A 56 -11.61 -3.34 -17.06
CA GLN A 56 -11.75 -4.08 -15.80
C GLN A 56 -10.41 -4.10 -15.04
N SER A 57 -9.29 -4.32 -15.75
CA SER A 57 -7.97 -4.30 -15.13
C SER A 57 -7.64 -2.94 -14.51
N ILE A 58 -7.85 -1.84 -15.25
CA ILE A 58 -7.61 -0.48 -14.76
C ILE A 58 -8.44 -0.19 -13.50
N GLY A 59 -9.72 -0.54 -13.52
CA GLY A 59 -10.60 -0.31 -12.39
C GLY A 59 -10.22 -1.11 -11.16
N LEU A 60 -9.92 -2.38 -11.33
CA LEU A 60 -9.51 -3.23 -10.20
C LEU A 60 -8.14 -2.84 -9.64
N LEU A 61 -7.22 -2.31 -10.45
CA LEU A 61 -5.98 -1.70 -9.95
C LEU A 61 -6.27 -0.48 -9.07
N GLY A 62 -7.23 0.36 -9.47
CA GLY A 62 -7.70 1.48 -8.65
C GLY A 62 -8.31 1.03 -7.32
N ILE A 63 -9.18 0.02 -7.36
CA ILE A 63 -9.82 -0.57 -6.17
C ILE A 63 -8.79 -1.24 -5.24
N SER A 64 -7.79 -1.92 -5.80
CA SER A 64 -6.68 -2.49 -5.01
C SER A 64 -5.92 -1.40 -4.23
N ARG A 65 -5.66 -0.28 -4.87
CA ARG A 65 -4.99 0.86 -4.24
C ARG A 65 -5.86 1.49 -3.15
N LEU A 66 -7.16 1.61 -3.41
CA LEU A 66 -8.14 2.12 -2.44
C LEU A 66 -8.23 1.22 -1.20
N TRP A 67 -8.18 -0.10 -1.37
CA TRP A 67 -8.08 -1.03 -0.25
C TRP A 67 -6.84 -0.76 0.62
N ILE A 68 -5.66 -0.63 0.01
CA ILE A 68 -4.41 -0.33 0.74
C ILE A 68 -4.51 1.00 1.52
N GLN A 69 -5.22 1.98 0.97
CA GLN A 69 -5.38 3.30 1.59
C GLN A 69 -6.38 3.30 2.74
N THR A 70 -7.47 2.53 2.60
CA THR A 70 -8.61 2.57 3.52
C THR A 70 -8.65 1.39 4.50
N ALA A 71 -7.98 0.29 4.20
CA ALA A 71 -8.11 -1.01 4.87
C ALA A 71 -9.58 -1.53 4.90
N ASN A 72 -10.43 -1.10 3.97
CA ASN A 72 -11.80 -1.55 3.89
C ASN A 72 -11.88 -2.94 3.23
N PRO A 73 -12.30 -4.00 3.96
CA PRO A 73 -12.32 -5.37 3.47
C PRO A 73 -13.21 -5.58 2.24
N ALA A 74 -14.23 -4.74 2.06
CA ALA A 74 -15.14 -4.84 0.93
C ALA A 74 -14.41 -4.68 -0.42
N TYR A 75 -13.39 -3.82 -0.48
CA TYR A 75 -12.61 -3.63 -1.70
C TYR A 75 -11.73 -4.84 -2.01
N PHE A 76 -11.11 -5.45 -1.00
CA PHE A 76 -10.34 -6.67 -1.22
C PHE A 76 -11.23 -7.85 -1.63
N SER A 77 -12.36 -8.04 -0.93
CA SER A 77 -13.33 -9.09 -1.26
C SER A 77 -13.87 -8.92 -2.67
N TYR A 78 -14.21 -7.68 -3.07
CA TYR A 78 -14.63 -7.39 -4.44
C TYR A 78 -13.56 -7.75 -5.46
N LEU A 79 -12.32 -7.31 -5.23
CA LEU A 79 -11.17 -7.62 -6.08
C LEU A 79 -10.99 -9.14 -6.23
N GLN A 80 -10.92 -9.86 -5.13
CA GLN A 80 -10.66 -11.31 -5.12
C GLN A 80 -11.80 -12.09 -5.78
N ASN A 81 -13.06 -11.75 -5.51
CA ASN A 81 -14.22 -12.40 -6.10
C ASN A 81 -14.26 -12.21 -7.63
N ARG A 82 -13.96 -11.00 -8.12
CA ARG A 82 -13.89 -10.73 -9.55
C ARG A 82 -12.80 -11.54 -10.23
N ILE A 83 -11.65 -11.66 -9.61
CA ILE A 83 -10.52 -12.43 -10.15
C ILE A 83 -10.81 -13.93 -10.11
N ASN A 84 -11.34 -14.45 -9.01
CA ASN A 84 -11.67 -15.87 -8.87
C ASN A 84 -12.70 -16.37 -9.89
N TYR A 85 -13.52 -15.47 -10.46
CA TYR A 85 -14.39 -15.85 -11.56
C TYR A 85 -13.61 -16.28 -12.81
N PHE A 86 -12.45 -15.66 -13.06
CA PHE A 86 -11.64 -15.92 -14.25
C PHE A 86 -10.51 -16.93 -14.02
N ILE A 87 -10.11 -17.19 -12.79
CA ILE A 87 -8.96 -18.04 -12.47
C ILE A 87 -9.42 -19.36 -11.85
N SER A 88 -9.02 -20.48 -12.49
CA SER A 88 -9.23 -21.82 -11.92
C SER A 88 -8.28 -22.09 -10.74
N GLU A 89 -8.56 -23.13 -9.95
CA GLU A 89 -7.65 -23.55 -8.87
C GLU A 89 -6.28 -24.02 -9.40
N ASN A 90 -6.20 -24.41 -10.66
CA ASN A 90 -4.95 -24.78 -11.32
C ASN A 90 -4.16 -23.58 -11.86
N GLY A 91 -4.77 -22.38 -11.87
CA GLY A 91 -4.19 -21.15 -12.42
C GLY A 91 -4.50 -20.90 -13.89
N ASP A 92 -5.41 -21.68 -14.49
CA ASP A 92 -5.86 -21.40 -15.86
C ASP A 92 -6.73 -20.14 -15.88
N ILE A 93 -6.60 -19.35 -16.93
CA ILE A 93 -7.37 -18.12 -17.13
C ILE A 93 -8.51 -18.43 -18.11
N LYS A 94 -9.77 -18.30 -17.66
CA LYS A 94 -10.95 -18.50 -18.53
C LYS A 94 -10.92 -17.53 -19.71
N PHE A 95 -11.31 -18.02 -20.87
CA PHE A 95 -11.38 -17.27 -22.14
C PHE A 95 -10.02 -16.71 -22.62
N HIS A 96 -8.93 -17.19 -22.06
CA HIS A 96 -7.57 -16.82 -22.45
C HIS A 96 -6.91 -17.98 -23.21
N LYS A 97 -6.34 -17.67 -24.36
CA LYS A 97 -5.46 -18.56 -25.11
C LYS A 97 -4.21 -17.80 -25.48
N VAL A 98 -3.06 -18.34 -25.13
CA VAL A 98 -1.76 -17.69 -25.41
C VAL A 98 -1.61 -17.38 -26.91
N GLN A 99 -2.14 -18.24 -27.76
CA GLN A 99 -2.08 -18.12 -29.22
C GLN A 99 -2.93 -16.96 -29.80
N ASP A 100 -3.94 -16.49 -29.07
CA ASP A 100 -4.76 -15.35 -29.50
C ASP A 100 -3.99 -14.02 -29.38
N TYR A 101 -2.88 -14.03 -28.64
CA TYR A 101 -2.03 -12.88 -28.42
C TYR A 101 -2.78 -11.63 -27.89
N ASP A 102 -3.82 -11.86 -27.11
CA ASP A 102 -4.65 -10.79 -26.56
C ASP A 102 -3.89 -10.00 -25.48
N ILE A 103 -3.54 -8.77 -25.83
CA ILE A 103 -2.76 -7.89 -24.97
C ILE A 103 -3.59 -7.32 -23.80
N ASP A 104 -4.92 -7.27 -23.93
CA ASP A 104 -5.82 -6.75 -22.89
C ASP A 104 -5.76 -7.60 -21.62
N ASN A 105 -5.42 -8.88 -21.74
CA ASN A 105 -5.26 -9.78 -20.61
C ASN A 105 -3.96 -9.56 -19.84
N ILE A 106 -2.95 -8.93 -20.41
CA ILE A 106 -1.63 -8.79 -19.78
C ILE A 106 -1.67 -7.87 -18.57
N LEU A 107 -2.38 -6.74 -18.65
CA LEU A 107 -2.52 -5.78 -17.55
C LEU A 107 -3.12 -6.42 -16.28
N PHE A 108 -3.98 -7.42 -16.46
CA PHE A 108 -4.54 -8.27 -15.41
C PHE A 108 -3.49 -8.93 -14.52
N GLY A 109 -2.33 -9.23 -15.07
CA GLY A 109 -1.20 -9.83 -14.34
C GLY A 109 -0.78 -9.04 -13.09
N ARG A 110 -0.91 -7.71 -13.10
CA ARG A 110 -0.59 -6.89 -11.90
C ARG A 110 -1.49 -7.21 -10.72
N ILE A 111 -2.77 -7.49 -10.99
CA ILE A 111 -3.73 -7.83 -9.95
C ILE A 111 -3.45 -9.24 -9.42
N LEU A 112 -3.08 -10.16 -10.32
CA LEU A 112 -2.65 -11.52 -9.93
C LEU A 112 -1.44 -11.49 -9.01
N LEU A 113 -0.43 -10.65 -9.30
CA LEU A 113 0.73 -10.45 -8.41
C LEU A 113 0.30 -9.91 -7.05
N THR A 114 -0.60 -8.93 -7.01
CA THR A 114 -1.14 -8.41 -5.74
C THR A 114 -1.83 -9.50 -4.94
N LEU A 115 -2.72 -10.29 -5.56
CA LEU A 115 -3.41 -11.38 -4.87
C LEU A 115 -2.45 -12.49 -4.42
N TYR A 116 -1.44 -12.82 -5.21
CA TYR A 116 -0.40 -13.76 -4.81
C TYR A 116 0.37 -13.25 -3.59
N ASN A 117 0.80 -11.99 -3.59
CA ASN A 117 1.55 -11.38 -2.50
C ASN A 117 0.73 -11.29 -1.19
N VAL A 118 -0.58 -11.09 -1.30
CA VAL A 118 -1.48 -10.99 -0.15
C VAL A 118 -1.90 -12.33 0.40
N THR A 119 -2.12 -13.33 -0.47
CA THR A 119 -2.76 -14.60 -0.07
C THR A 119 -1.83 -15.81 -0.15
N SER A 120 -0.67 -15.69 -0.78
CA SER A 120 0.25 -16.79 -1.11
C SER A 120 -0.38 -17.93 -1.93
N GLN A 121 -1.58 -17.73 -2.53
CA GLN A 121 -2.25 -18.77 -3.31
C GLN A 121 -1.53 -18.99 -4.66
N VAL A 122 -1.01 -20.18 -4.85
CA VAL A 122 -0.19 -20.56 -6.02
C VAL A 122 -0.94 -20.40 -7.35
N LYS A 123 -2.28 -20.48 -7.36
CA LYS A 123 -3.09 -20.27 -8.57
C LYS A 123 -2.85 -18.89 -9.21
N TYR A 124 -2.69 -17.85 -8.40
CA TYR A 124 -2.43 -16.50 -8.92
C TYR A 124 -1.02 -16.36 -9.51
N TYR A 125 -0.03 -17.00 -8.89
CA TYR A 125 1.32 -17.08 -9.46
C TYR A 125 1.32 -17.81 -10.81
N LYS A 126 0.67 -18.99 -10.90
CA LYS A 126 0.58 -19.75 -12.16
C LYS A 126 -0.08 -18.93 -13.27
N ALA A 127 -1.20 -18.27 -12.96
CA ALA A 127 -1.89 -17.40 -13.92
C ALA A 127 -1.02 -16.21 -14.36
N ALA A 128 -0.31 -15.57 -13.42
CA ALA A 128 0.63 -14.49 -13.76
C ALA A 128 1.79 -15.01 -14.64
N SER A 129 2.32 -16.22 -14.35
CA SER A 129 3.37 -16.83 -15.15
C SER A 129 2.92 -17.16 -16.56
N LEU A 130 1.67 -17.63 -16.74
CA LEU A 130 1.07 -17.84 -18.08
C LEU A 130 1.07 -16.54 -18.91
N LEU A 131 0.69 -15.41 -18.29
CA LEU A 131 0.74 -14.10 -18.96
C LEU A 131 2.19 -13.65 -19.24
N ARG A 132 3.12 -13.96 -18.33
CA ARG A 132 4.55 -13.68 -18.56
C ARG A 132 5.13 -14.48 -19.71
N ASP A 133 4.74 -15.75 -19.85
CA ASP A 133 5.16 -16.62 -20.96
C ASP A 133 4.58 -16.15 -22.29
N GLN A 134 3.34 -15.65 -22.30
CA GLN A 134 2.78 -14.97 -23.48
C GLN A 134 3.65 -13.79 -23.91
N LEU A 135 4.09 -12.93 -22.98
CA LEU A 135 4.97 -11.80 -23.30
C LEU A 135 6.30 -12.24 -23.91
N LYS A 136 6.90 -13.34 -23.45
CA LYS A 136 8.13 -13.90 -24.04
C LYS A 136 7.93 -14.26 -25.50
N SER A 137 6.78 -14.83 -25.85
CA SER A 137 6.47 -15.21 -27.23
C SER A 137 6.11 -14.03 -28.14
N GLN A 138 5.84 -12.85 -27.57
CA GLN A 138 5.35 -11.66 -28.27
C GLN A 138 6.36 -10.53 -28.39
N LEU A 139 7.64 -10.77 -28.06
CA LEU A 139 8.67 -9.73 -27.90
C LEU A 139 8.74 -8.69 -29.04
N HIS A 140 8.21 -8.99 -30.23
CA HIS A 140 8.36 -8.11 -31.40
C HIS A 140 7.05 -7.73 -32.12
N LYS A 141 5.87 -8.08 -31.59
CA LYS A 141 4.62 -8.01 -32.40
C LYS A 141 3.71 -6.81 -32.14
N ASN A 142 3.80 -6.10 -31.01
CA ASN A 142 2.86 -5.00 -30.70
C ASN A 142 3.57 -3.81 -30.05
N GLU A 143 3.96 -2.85 -30.85
CA GLU A 143 4.72 -1.68 -30.42
C GLU A 143 3.83 -0.57 -29.80
N GLY A 144 2.50 -0.66 -29.95
CA GLY A 144 1.61 0.49 -29.73
C GLY A 144 1.02 0.70 -28.33
N ILE A 145 1.01 -0.28 -27.42
CA ILE A 145 0.26 -0.17 -26.13
C ILE A 145 1.13 -0.60 -24.94
N LEU A 146 2.10 0.23 -24.59
CA LEU A 146 3.02 -0.05 -23.49
C LEU A 146 2.31 -0.24 -22.14
N TYR A 147 1.21 0.47 -21.89
CA TYR A 147 0.50 0.41 -20.62
C TYR A 147 -0.09 -0.98 -20.33
N MET A 148 -0.51 -1.71 -21.36
CA MET A 148 -1.11 -3.02 -21.17
C MET A 148 -0.11 -4.07 -20.71
N ARG A 149 1.18 -3.92 -21.02
CA ARG A 149 2.19 -4.96 -20.83
C ARG A 149 3.35 -4.55 -19.91
N GLU A 150 3.97 -3.38 -20.12
CA GLU A 150 5.24 -3.04 -19.48
C GLU A 150 5.14 -2.89 -17.95
N PRO A 151 4.07 -2.30 -17.36
CA PRO A 151 3.92 -2.24 -15.92
C PRO A 151 3.81 -3.62 -15.23
N PHE A 152 3.14 -4.59 -15.88
CA PHE A 152 3.11 -5.96 -15.38
C PHE A 152 4.48 -6.63 -15.56
N TYR A 153 5.09 -6.47 -16.71
CA TYR A 153 6.40 -7.04 -17.02
C TYR A 153 7.46 -6.58 -16.01
N ALA A 154 7.52 -5.28 -15.71
CA ALA A 154 8.46 -4.73 -14.72
C ALA A 154 8.17 -5.26 -13.30
N ALA A 155 6.90 -5.33 -12.90
CA ALA A 155 6.51 -5.84 -11.59
C ALA A 155 6.85 -7.34 -11.43
N TYR A 156 6.57 -8.14 -12.46
CA TYR A 156 6.89 -9.57 -12.47
C TYR A 156 8.42 -9.79 -12.44
N ALA A 157 9.16 -9.08 -13.30
CA ALA A 157 10.60 -9.18 -13.40
C ALA A 157 11.31 -8.82 -12.09
N LYS A 158 10.86 -7.76 -11.42
CA LYS A 158 11.36 -7.38 -10.09
C LYS A 158 11.08 -8.45 -9.05
N GLN A 159 9.85 -8.96 -9.01
CA GLN A 159 9.43 -9.92 -7.99
C GLN A 159 10.08 -11.29 -8.15
N PHE A 160 10.30 -11.74 -9.39
CA PHE A 160 10.81 -13.08 -9.69
C PHE A 160 12.22 -13.08 -10.28
N HIS A 161 12.98 -11.99 -10.05
CA HIS A 161 14.40 -11.89 -10.35
C HIS A 161 14.76 -12.16 -11.82
N GLU A 162 14.08 -11.45 -12.76
CA GLU A 162 14.37 -11.48 -14.20
C GLU A 162 15.05 -10.16 -14.63
N PRO A 163 16.33 -9.90 -14.28
CA PRO A 163 16.98 -8.61 -14.51
C PRO A 163 17.13 -8.24 -16.00
N GLU A 164 17.23 -9.24 -16.89
CA GLU A 164 17.33 -9.05 -18.35
C GLU A 164 16.07 -8.40 -18.96
N ALA A 165 14.93 -8.54 -18.28
CA ALA A 165 13.67 -7.94 -18.71
C ALA A 165 13.73 -6.40 -18.77
N PHE A 166 14.52 -5.79 -17.90
CA PHE A 166 14.59 -4.33 -17.80
C PHE A 166 15.26 -3.67 -19.00
N ASP A 167 16.18 -4.37 -19.68
CA ASP A 167 16.73 -3.90 -20.94
C ASP A 167 15.67 -3.85 -22.05
N ASP A 168 14.85 -4.89 -22.19
CA ASP A 168 13.76 -4.95 -23.17
C ASP A 168 12.71 -3.86 -22.88
N ILE A 169 12.27 -3.73 -21.63
CA ILE A 169 11.31 -2.69 -21.19
C ILE A 169 11.84 -1.29 -21.55
N ALA A 170 13.09 -0.98 -21.17
CA ALA A 170 13.66 0.34 -21.43
C ALA A 170 13.79 0.63 -22.93
N ASN A 171 14.25 -0.35 -23.72
CA ASN A 171 14.40 -0.20 -25.17
C ASN A 171 13.06 0.12 -25.85
N ARG A 172 11.94 -0.44 -25.39
CA ARG A 172 10.61 -0.15 -25.95
C ARG A 172 10.18 1.29 -25.68
N PHE A 173 10.38 1.81 -24.48
CA PHE A 173 10.10 3.22 -24.19
C PHE A 173 10.97 4.15 -25.03
N ILE A 174 12.27 3.85 -25.16
CA ILE A 174 13.20 4.64 -25.97
C ILE A 174 12.81 4.61 -27.44
N TRP A 175 12.48 3.43 -27.97
CA TRP A 175 12.03 3.27 -29.35
C TRP A 175 10.73 4.06 -29.62
N MET A 176 9.72 3.92 -28.75
CA MET A 176 8.46 4.66 -28.87
C MET A 176 8.67 6.18 -28.87
N GLU A 177 9.57 6.69 -28.06
CA GLU A 177 9.88 8.11 -27.99
C GLU A 177 10.52 8.64 -29.28
N GLN A 178 11.24 7.76 -30.00
CA GLN A 178 11.92 8.13 -31.25
C GLN A 178 11.00 8.02 -32.48
N HIS A 179 10.04 7.08 -32.48
CA HIS A 179 9.31 6.69 -33.68
C HIS A 179 7.81 7.00 -33.66
N ALA A 180 7.19 7.10 -32.48
CA ALA A 180 5.77 7.32 -32.35
C ALA A 180 5.48 8.80 -31.99
N ARG A 181 5.29 9.63 -33.03
CA ARG A 181 4.95 11.06 -32.83
C ARG A 181 3.59 11.27 -32.14
N ASP A 182 2.69 10.30 -32.24
CA ASP A 182 1.30 10.35 -31.76
C ASP A 182 0.98 9.27 -30.71
N ALA A 183 1.99 8.84 -29.92
CA ALA A 183 1.75 7.91 -28.83
C ALA A 183 0.64 8.46 -27.92
N LYS A 184 -0.47 7.68 -27.78
CA LYS A 184 -1.61 8.02 -26.90
C LYS A 184 -1.09 8.42 -25.53
N THR A 185 -0.93 9.72 -25.33
CA THR A 185 -0.07 10.32 -24.31
C THR A 185 -0.42 9.87 -22.89
N GLY A 186 -1.70 9.80 -22.52
CA GLY A 186 -2.11 9.49 -21.17
C GLY A 186 -1.72 8.07 -20.72
N LEU A 187 -1.95 7.05 -21.54
CA LEU A 187 -1.58 5.67 -21.23
C LEU A 187 -0.06 5.48 -21.22
N TYR A 188 0.66 6.18 -22.08
CA TYR A 188 2.12 6.14 -22.09
C TYR A 188 2.69 6.69 -20.78
N GLU A 189 2.19 7.83 -20.30
CA GLU A 189 2.62 8.45 -19.04
C GLU A 189 2.34 7.52 -17.84
N MET A 190 1.15 6.91 -17.80
CA MET A 190 0.82 5.92 -16.78
C MET A 190 1.77 4.72 -16.84
N ALA A 191 2.05 4.20 -18.04
CA ALA A 191 2.98 3.10 -18.23
C ALA A 191 4.38 3.42 -17.70
N LEU A 192 4.89 4.59 -18.05
CA LEU A 192 6.25 5.00 -17.70
C LEU A 192 6.43 5.17 -16.19
N VAL A 193 5.48 5.82 -15.51
CA VAL A 193 5.57 6.00 -14.06
C VAL A 193 5.35 4.70 -13.30
N ASP A 194 4.49 3.80 -13.81
CA ASP A 194 4.24 2.49 -13.20
C ASP A 194 5.42 1.52 -13.38
N VAL A 195 6.10 1.60 -14.52
CA VAL A 195 7.36 0.87 -14.76
C VAL A 195 8.46 1.39 -13.83
N LEU A 196 8.67 2.71 -13.75
CA LEU A 196 9.72 3.31 -12.92
C LEU A 196 9.58 2.97 -11.43
N GLU A 197 8.38 2.72 -10.91
CA GLU A 197 8.16 2.22 -9.54
C GLU A 197 8.84 0.86 -9.28
N ASN A 198 9.02 0.06 -10.33
CA ASN A 198 9.60 -1.27 -10.24
C ASN A 198 11.00 -1.38 -10.90
N PHE A 199 11.39 -0.37 -11.64
CA PHE A 199 12.63 -0.37 -12.43
C PHE A 199 13.85 -0.15 -11.52
N PRO A 200 14.92 -0.97 -11.61
CA PRO A 200 16.09 -0.83 -10.75
C PRO A 200 16.79 0.52 -10.94
N VAL A 201 16.99 1.24 -9.85
CA VAL A 201 17.70 2.54 -9.88
C VAL A 201 19.15 2.43 -10.32
N THR A 202 19.75 1.25 -10.19
CA THR A 202 21.13 0.94 -10.62
C THR A 202 21.23 0.57 -12.10
N HIS A 203 20.11 0.42 -12.79
CA HIS A 203 20.11 0.03 -14.21
C HIS A 203 20.61 1.19 -15.10
N PRO A 204 21.51 0.95 -16.08
CA PRO A 204 22.12 2.02 -16.90
C PRO A 204 21.11 2.93 -17.62
N LYS A 205 19.92 2.41 -17.97
CA LYS A 205 18.88 3.16 -18.68
C LYS A 205 17.86 3.81 -17.75
N HIS A 206 17.97 3.67 -16.41
CA HIS A 206 17.03 4.27 -15.46
C HIS A 206 16.90 5.79 -15.68
N ASP A 207 18.00 6.51 -15.70
CA ASP A 207 18.00 7.97 -15.85
C ASP A 207 17.49 8.42 -17.22
N THR A 208 17.63 7.60 -18.26
CA THR A 208 17.02 7.83 -19.57
C THR A 208 15.49 7.82 -19.46
N LEU A 209 14.92 6.82 -18.82
CA LEU A 209 13.45 6.74 -18.61
C LEU A 209 12.94 7.91 -17.76
N VAL A 210 13.65 8.27 -16.69
CA VAL A 210 13.32 9.46 -15.86
C VAL A 210 13.38 10.74 -16.69
N SER A 211 14.36 10.87 -17.58
CA SER A 211 14.50 12.03 -18.47
C SER A 211 13.34 12.12 -19.48
N ILE A 212 12.89 10.98 -20.02
CA ILE A 212 11.70 10.91 -20.86
C ILE A 212 10.48 11.38 -20.08
N LEU A 213 10.25 10.85 -18.87
CA LEU A 213 9.12 11.24 -18.01
C LEU A 213 9.11 12.76 -17.74
N LYS A 214 10.27 13.34 -17.39
CA LYS A 214 10.38 14.80 -17.12
C LYS A 214 10.05 15.65 -18.33
N ARG A 215 10.55 15.26 -19.50
CA ARG A 215 10.29 15.99 -20.75
C ARG A 215 8.81 15.97 -21.14
N ARG A 216 8.19 14.79 -21.03
CA ARG A 216 6.77 14.61 -21.34
C ARG A 216 5.87 15.32 -20.34
N ALA A 217 6.13 15.20 -19.04
CA ALA A 217 5.39 15.94 -18.01
C ALA A 217 5.44 17.47 -18.24
N ASN A 218 6.58 18.00 -18.70
CA ASN A 218 6.69 19.42 -19.06
C ASN A 218 5.84 19.80 -20.28
N ALA A 219 5.77 18.93 -21.29
CA ALA A 219 4.88 19.14 -22.45
C ALA A 219 3.40 19.12 -22.03
N ILE A 220 2.98 18.13 -21.23
CA ILE A 220 1.62 18.00 -20.69
C ILE A 220 1.23 19.24 -19.87
N LYS A 221 2.12 19.73 -19.01
CA LYS A 221 1.90 20.95 -18.22
C LYS A 221 1.57 22.17 -19.10
N LYS A 222 2.24 22.31 -20.25
CA LYS A 222 1.99 23.44 -21.17
C LYS A 222 0.64 23.37 -21.89
N LEU A 223 0.08 22.15 -22.02
CA LEU A 223 -1.20 21.90 -22.70
C LEU A 223 -2.40 21.96 -21.75
N GLN A 224 -2.19 22.17 -20.44
CA GLN A 224 -3.27 22.26 -19.47
C GLN A 224 -4.09 23.55 -19.69
N ASP A 225 -5.39 23.40 -19.88
CA ASP A 225 -6.31 24.54 -20.03
C ASP A 225 -6.30 25.41 -18.75
N PRO A 226 -6.04 26.71 -18.88
CA PRO A 226 -5.92 27.60 -17.73
C PRO A 226 -7.25 27.82 -17.00
N SER A 227 -8.39 27.69 -17.67
CA SER A 227 -9.73 27.99 -17.13
C SER A 227 -10.35 26.80 -16.43
N THR A 228 -10.24 25.62 -17.00
CA THR A 228 -10.83 24.36 -16.49
C THR A 228 -9.86 23.52 -15.67
N GLY A 229 -8.56 23.66 -15.94
CA GLY A 229 -7.53 22.79 -15.39
C GLY A 229 -7.41 21.43 -16.10
N LEU A 230 -8.23 21.16 -17.09
CA LEU A 230 -8.30 19.88 -17.81
C LEU A 230 -7.48 19.93 -19.10
N TRP A 231 -7.44 18.81 -19.81
CA TRP A 231 -6.78 18.71 -21.10
C TRP A 231 -7.79 18.37 -22.18
N HIS A 232 -7.66 19.08 -23.30
CA HIS A 232 -8.48 18.88 -24.50
C HIS A 232 -7.88 17.79 -25.39
N ASP A 233 -8.69 17.20 -26.24
CA ASP A 233 -8.29 16.19 -27.24
C ASP A 233 -7.52 16.79 -28.43
N ILE A 234 -6.73 17.82 -28.18
CA ILE A 234 -5.87 18.48 -29.18
C ILE A 234 -4.85 17.48 -29.76
N LEU A 235 -4.47 16.47 -28.97
CA LEU A 235 -3.45 15.50 -29.32
C LEU A 235 -3.96 14.46 -30.34
N ASN A 236 -5.28 14.18 -30.33
CA ASN A 236 -5.89 13.21 -31.25
C ASN A 236 -6.65 13.90 -32.41
N SER A 237 -7.01 15.17 -32.26
CA SER A 237 -7.81 15.92 -33.25
C SER A 237 -7.35 17.37 -33.40
N PRO A 238 -6.09 17.62 -33.85
CA PRO A 238 -5.53 18.97 -33.92
C PRO A 238 -6.22 19.91 -34.89
N LYS A 239 -7.17 19.41 -35.69
CA LYS A 239 -7.92 20.20 -36.70
C LYS A 239 -9.36 20.53 -36.28
N GLU A 240 -9.82 20.06 -35.10
CA GLU A 240 -11.17 20.43 -34.63
C GLU A 240 -11.20 21.88 -34.12
N LYS A 241 -12.23 22.63 -34.53
CA LYS A 241 -12.41 24.02 -34.13
C LYS A 241 -12.71 24.20 -32.65
N GLU A 242 -13.29 23.17 -32.01
CA GLU A 242 -13.60 23.11 -30.58
C GLU A 242 -13.18 21.74 -30.04
N PRO A 243 -11.92 21.61 -29.60
CA PRO A 243 -11.42 20.32 -29.09
C PRO A 243 -12.15 19.93 -27.79
N ARG A 244 -12.69 18.71 -27.80
CA ARG A 244 -13.45 18.14 -26.68
C ARG A 244 -12.53 17.88 -25.47
N ILE A 245 -13.03 18.17 -24.27
CA ILE A 245 -12.36 17.73 -23.03
C ILE A 245 -12.50 16.20 -22.91
N VAL A 246 -11.35 15.52 -22.74
CA VAL A 246 -11.32 14.08 -22.51
C VAL A 246 -10.98 13.84 -21.05
N VAL A 247 -12.00 13.46 -20.27
CA VAL A 247 -11.88 13.27 -18.81
C VAL A 247 -10.89 12.17 -18.46
N SER A 248 -10.94 11.06 -19.19
CA SER A 248 -10.02 9.93 -18.98
C SER A 248 -8.55 10.36 -19.20
N ALA A 249 -8.25 11.13 -20.25
CA ALA A 249 -6.91 11.65 -20.47
C ALA A 249 -6.47 12.60 -19.34
N SER A 250 -7.37 13.49 -18.90
CA SER A 250 -7.10 14.38 -17.77
C SER A 250 -6.81 13.60 -16.47
N ALA A 251 -7.58 12.55 -16.19
CA ALA A 251 -7.33 11.67 -15.04
C ALA A 251 -5.98 10.91 -15.16
N MET A 252 -5.60 10.45 -16.37
CA MET A 252 -4.31 9.81 -16.63
C MET A 252 -3.14 10.75 -16.33
N PHE A 253 -3.21 12.01 -16.74
CA PHE A 253 -2.16 13.01 -16.48
C PHE A 253 -2.09 13.40 -15.01
N VAL A 254 -3.24 13.53 -14.33
CA VAL A 254 -3.29 13.74 -12.87
C VAL A 254 -2.61 12.60 -12.15
N TYR A 255 -2.96 11.34 -12.47
CA TYR A 255 -2.36 10.15 -11.90
C TYR A 255 -0.84 10.12 -12.10
N ALA A 256 -0.40 10.21 -13.36
CA ALA A 256 1.01 10.04 -13.70
C ALA A 256 1.88 11.11 -13.02
N ASN A 257 1.48 12.39 -13.07
CA ASN A 257 2.23 13.47 -12.43
C ASN A 257 2.22 13.38 -10.90
N ALA A 258 1.07 13.10 -10.27
CA ALA A 258 0.98 12.96 -8.82
C ALA A 258 1.83 11.80 -8.32
N LYS A 259 1.75 10.64 -8.97
CA LYS A 259 2.57 9.46 -8.67
C LYS A 259 4.05 9.73 -8.88
N ALA A 260 4.44 10.39 -9.97
CA ALA A 260 5.83 10.76 -10.24
C ALA A 260 6.41 11.70 -9.17
N VAL A 261 5.59 12.62 -8.63
CA VAL A 261 5.99 13.47 -7.48
C VAL A 261 6.14 12.61 -6.21
N ARG A 262 5.21 11.70 -5.94
CA ARG A 262 5.29 10.80 -4.78
C ARG A 262 6.55 9.93 -4.81
N LEU A 263 6.92 9.43 -5.98
CA LEU A 263 8.11 8.60 -6.19
C LEU A 263 9.43 9.41 -6.30
N GLY A 264 9.35 10.74 -6.31
CA GLY A 264 10.52 11.62 -6.37
C GLY A 264 11.11 11.83 -7.78
N PHE A 265 10.44 11.36 -8.82
CA PHE A 265 10.88 11.56 -10.22
C PHE A 265 10.59 12.97 -10.75
N LEU A 266 9.51 13.58 -10.25
CA LEU A 266 9.17 14.98 -10.56
C LEU A 266 9.26 15.87 -9.31
N PRO A 267 9.63 17.14 -9.46
CA PRO A 267 9.63 18.09 -8.35
C PRO A 267 8.20 18.40 -7.87
N ALA A 268 8.07 18.79 -6.60
CA ALA A 268 6.80 19.07 -5.94
C ALA A 268 5.93 20.13 -6.66
N SER A 269 6.52 20.99 -7.50
CA SER A 269 5.79 21.96 -8.31
C SER A 269 4.79 21.33 -9.30
N TYR A 270 5.00 20.08 -9.71
CA TYR A 270 4.05 19.35 -10.56
C TYR A 270 2.80 18.93 -9.82
N LEU A 271 2.82 18.88 -8.49
CA LEU A 271 1.61 18.63 -7.71
C LEU A 271 0.53 19.71 -7.92
N ALA A 272 0.94 20.96 -8.16
CA ALA A 272 -0.01 22.03 -8.48
C ALA A 272 -0.72 21.80 -9.82
N VAL A 273 -0.02 21.23 -10.81
CA VAL A 273 -0.60 20.82 -12.11
C VAL A 273 -1.62 19.71 -11.90
N SER A 274 -1.24 18.65 -11.15
CA SER A 274 -2.13 17.54 -10.82
C SER A 274 -3.36 18.01 -10.03
N LYS A 275 -3.15 18.87 -9.02
CA LYS A 275 -4.24 19.41 -8.21
C LYS A 275 -5.23 20.21 -9.04
N LYS A 276 -4.76 21.08 -9.93
CA LYS A 276 -5.62 21.86 -10.81
C LYS A 276 -6.46 20.97 -11.72
N GLY A 277 -5.85 19.91 -12.30
CA GLY A 277 -6.56 18.92 -13.10
C GLY A 277 -7.59 18.14 -12.28
N TYR A 278 -7.22 17.69 -11.09
CA TYR A 278 -8.10 16.97 -10.19
C TYR A 278 -9.30 17.83 -9.75
N ASP A 279 -9.06 19.07 -9.32
CA ASP A 279 -10.12 20.03 -8.97
C ASP A 279 -11.07 20.28 -10.16
N GLY A 280 -10.52 20.36 -11.39
CA GLY A 280 -11.30 20.48 -12.61
C GLY A 280 -12.21 19.28 -12.86
N ILE A 281 -11.71 18.04 -12.65
CA ILE A 281 -12.52 16.82 -12.76
C ILE A 281 -13.62 16.82 -11.69
N LEU A 282 -13.29 17.10 -10.44
CA LEU A 282 -14.26 17.14 -9.35
C LEU A 282 -15.40 18.14 -9.64
N LYS A 283 -15.05 19.35 -10.08
CA LYS A 283 -16.03 20.40 -10.37
C LYS A 283 -16.97 20.05 -11.50
N GLN A 284 -16.47 19.41 -12.56
CA GLN A 284 -17.26 19.20 -13.78
C GLN A 284 -17.98 17.86 -13.83
N PHE A 285 -17.42 16.81 -13.17
CA PHE A 285 -17.88 15.43 -13.36
C PHE A 285 -18.28 14.73 -12.05
N ILE A 286 -18.22 15.42 -10.92
CA ILE A 286 -18.69 14.91 -9.64
C ILE A 286 -19.78 15.82 -9.09
N ASP A 287 -20.97 15.26 -8.84
CA ASP A 287 -22.04 15.93 -8.10
C ASP A 287 -22.09 15.40 -6.68
N THR A 288 -22.19 16.30 -5.71
CA THR A 288 -22.44 15.93 -4.33
C THR A 288 -23.91 16.22 -4.00
N ASN A 289 -24.69 15.20 -3.67
CA ASN A 289 -26.06 15.40 -3.22
C ASN A 289 -26.10 16.02 -1.81
N LYS A 290 -27.32 16.40 -1.33
CA LYS A 290 -27.50 17.05 -0.02
C LYS A 290 -27.10 16.18 1.17
N GLU A 291 -26.97 14.86 0.95
CA GLU A 291 -26.59 13.86 1.97
C GLU A 291 -25.08 13.58 1.96
N GLY A 292 -24.32 14.25 1.09
CA GLY A 292 -22.87 14.09 0.99
C GLY A 292 -22.42 12.92 0.11
N TYR A 293 -23.36 12.24 -0.56
CA TYR A 293 -23.03 11.21 -1.55
C TYR A 293 -22.66 11.88 -2.87
N ALA A 294 -21.53 11.51 -3.42
CA ALA A 294 -21.10 12.01 -4.72
C ALA A 294 -21.54 11.05 -5.83
N ASN A 295 -22.03 11.61 -6.93
CA ASN A 295 -22.37 10.88 -8.14
C ASN A 295 -21.49 11.32 -9.28
N LEU A 296 -21.06 10.35 -10.11
CA LEU A 296 -20.39 10.65 -11.37
C LEU A 296 -21.40 11.14 -12.39
N LYS A 297 -21.03 12.14 -13.18
CA LYS A 297 -21.87 12.67 -14.27
C LYS A 297 -21.13 12.80 -15.59
N GLY A 298 -21.89 12.94 -16.68
CA GLY A 298 -21.36 13.11 -18.02
C GLY A 298 -20.51 11.92 -18.46
N ALA A 299 -19.48 12.17 -19.24
CA ALA A 299 -18.64 11.13 -19.82
C ALA A 299 -17.98 10.21 -18.79
N LEU A 300 -17.80 10.64 -17.54
CA LEU A 300 -17.21 9.82 -16.50
C LEU A 300 -18.18 8.74 -15.98
N SER A 301 -19.50 9.00 -16.02
CA SER A 301 -20.52 8.04 -15.57
C SER A 301 -20.78 6.91 -16.59
N GLU A 302 -20.38 7.11 -17.84
CA GLU A 302 -20.69 6.22 -18.98
C GLU A 302 -19.48 5.38 -19.44
N ASP A 303 -18.25 5.83 -19.11
CA ASP A 303 -16.99 5.17 -19.49
C ASP A 303 -16.32 4.45 -18.32
N PRO A 304 -16.46 3.10 -18.22
CA PRO A 304 -15.78 2.32 -17.17
C PRO A 304 -14.26 2.50 -17.14
N ASN A 305 -13.64 2.80 -18.29
CA ASN A 305 -12.19 3.04 -18.36
C ASN A 305 -11.85 4.38 -17.71
N GLY A 306 -12.64 5.41 -18.01
CA GLY A 306 -12.51 6.73 -17.41
C GLY A 306 -12.69 6.69 -15.88
N VAL A 307 -13.69 5.94 -15.41
CA VAL A 307 -13.91 5.73 -13.96
C VAL A 307 -12.70 5.05 -13.32
N GLY A 308 -12.17 4.00 -13.93
CA GLY A 308 -11.02 3.27 -13.38
C GLY A 308 -9.76 4.11 -13.26
N VAL A 309 -9.46 4.89 -14.30
CA VAL A 309 -8.34 5.84 -14.27
C VAL A 309 -8.56 6.93 -13.22
N PHE A 310 -9.81 7.42 -13.10
CA PHE A 310 -10.14 8.42 -12.09
C PHE A 310 -9.95 7.90 -10.66
N ILE A 311 -10.31 6.64 -10.36
CA ILE A 311 -10.04 6.03 -9.05
C ILE A 311 -8.53 6.07 -8.76
N GLN A 312 -7.69 5.73 -9.73
CA GLN A 312 -6.23 5.77 -9.55
C GLN A 312 -5.72 7.20 -9.31
N ALA A 313 -6.21 8.17 -10.09
CA ALA A 313 -5.87 9.59 -9.93
C ALA A 313 -6.30 10.14 -8.57
N ALA A 314 -7.53 9.81 -8.14
CA ALA A 314 -8.06 10.22 -6.84
C ALA A 314 -7.23 9.65 -5.68
N ASN A 315 -6.90 8.36 -5.72
CA ASN A 315 -6.03 7.74 -4.71
C ASN A 315 -4.67 8.46 -4.57
N GLU A 316 -4.01 8.79 -5.68
CA GLU A 316 -2.73 9.50 -5.63
C GLU A 316 -2.89 10.93 -5.10
N MET A 317 -3.93 11.65 -5.52
CA MET A 317 -4.20 13.01 -5.04
C MET A 317 -4.56 13.01 -3.55
N GLU A 318 -5.42 12.12 -3.10
CA GLU A 318 -5.84 11.99 -1.71
C GLU A 318 -4.65 11.62 -0.82
N TRP A 319 -3.73 10.77 -1.29
CA TRP A 319 -2.46 10.52 -0.60
C TRP A 319 -1.67 11.83 -0.39
N HIS A 320 -1.60 12.71 -1.40
CA HIS A 320 -0.92 14.00 -1.30
C HIS A 320 -1.62 15.01 -0.40
N LEU A 321 -2.96 14.91 -0.25
CA LEU A 321 -3.75 15.82 0.60
C LEU A 321 -3.58 15.53 2.10
N VAL A 322 -3.12 14.35 2.48
CA VAL A 322 -2.82 14.04 3.89
C VAL A 322 -1.65 14.91 4.37
N PRO A 323 -1.78 15.59 5.52
CA PRO A 323 -0.69 16.39 6.09
C PRO A 323 0.59 15.57 6.32
N LYS A 324 1.71 16.03 5.80
CA LYS A 324 3.01 15.33 5.89
C LYS A 324 3.72 15.68 7.21
N LEU A 325 3.15 15.27 8.33
CA LEU A 325 3.64 15.57 9.69
C LEU A 325 5.08 15.11 9.93
N GLY A 326 5.48 14.00 9.30
CA GLY A 326 6.82 13.41 9.39
C GLY A 326 7.75 13.77 8.22
N LYS A 327 7.50 14.87 7.49
CA LYS A 327 8.35 15.26 6.35
C LYS A 327 9.82 15.34 6.73
N ASN A 328 10.69 14.77 5.91
CA ASN A 328 12.14 14.68 6.11
C ASN A 328 12.58 13.86 7.34
N LYS A 329 11.71 13.01 7.87
CA LYS A 329 12.01 12.09 8.97
C LYS A 329 12.09 10.67 8.44
N VAL A 330 12.89 9.84 9.13
CA VAL A 330 13.10 8.43 8.77
C VAL A 330 12.52 7.55 9.87
N PHE A 331 11.68 6.60 9.46
CA PHE A 331 11.25 5.47 10.26
C PHE A 331 12.11 4.25 9.87
N LEU A 332 12.98 3.83 10.77
CA LEU A 332 13.91 2.74 10.59
C LEU A 332 13.32 1.45 11.20
N LEU A 333 13.21 0.39 10.44
CA LEU A 333 12.82 -0.94 10.90
C LEU A 333 14.06 -1.79 11.10
N ASP A 334 14.12 -2.49 12.21
CA ASP A 334 15.15 -3.50 12.44
C ASP A 334 14.98 -4.71 11.52
N ASP A 335 16.08 -5.20 10.98
CA ASP A 335 16.21 -6.42 10.19
C ASP A 335 17.50 -7.16 10.60
N TYR A 336 18.02 -6.85 11.77
CA TYR A 336 19.20 -7.47 12.35
C TYR A 336 18.83 -8.42 13.47
N TYR A 337 17.98 -8.01 14.39
CA TYR A 337 17.48 -8.88 15.47
C TYR A 337 16.28 -9.72 15.03
N ASN A 338 15.48 -9.25 14.07
CA ASN A 338 14.50 -10.05 13.35
C ASN A 338 15.03 -10.25 11.93
N ALA A 339 15.81 -11.31 11.72
CA ALA A 339 16.54 -11.58 10.48
C ALA A 339 16.09 -12.85 9.77
N GLU A 340 14.85 -13.26 10.00
CA GLU A 340 14.26 -14.45 9.40
C GLU A 340 14.31 -14.40 7.87
N LYS A 341 14.44 -15.57 7.25
CA LYS A 341 14.50 -15.72 5.80
C LYS A 341 13.61 -16.84 5.33
N LYS A 342 12.98 -16.61 4.19
CA LYS A 342 12.14 -17.60 3.51
C LYS A 342 12.55 -17.71 2.04
N LYS A 343 12.26 -18.84 1.43
CA LYS A 343 12.43 -19.00 -0.03
C LYS A 343 11.13 -18.67 -0.72
N ASP A 344 11.21 -17.92 -1.81
CA ASP A 344 10.09 -17.70 -2.71
C ASP A 344 9.78 -18.96 -3.54
N ILE A 345 8.76 -18.89 -4.39
CA ILE A 345 8.33 -20.01 -5.24
C ILE A 345 9.40 -20.42 -6.28
N LYS A 346 10.38 -19.55 -6.56
CA LYS A 346 11.54 -19.84 -7.41
C LYS A 346 12.74 -20.40 -6.63
N GLY A 347 12.62 -20.51 -5.31
CA GLY A 347 13.70 -20.97 -4.41
C GLY A 347 14.69 -19.87 -4.01
N VAL A 348 14.46 -18.62 -4.38
CA VAL A 348 15.31 -17.49 -4.01
C VAL A 348 15.00 -17.05 -2.58
N GLN A 349 16.04 -16.90 -1.77
CA GLN A 349 15.92 -16.49 -0.38
C GLN A 349 15.64 -14.98 -0.27
N TYR A 350 14.68 -14.60 0.59
CA TYR A 350 14.34 -13.21 0.88
C TYR A 350 14.11 -13.00 2.38
N ALA A 351 14.25 -11.75 2.84
CA ALA A 351 13.93 -11.36 4.21
C ALA A 351 12.41 -11.47 4.44
N TYR A 352 12.04 -12.09 5.54
CA TYR A 352 10.67 -12.47 5.85
C TYR A 352 10.32 -12.02 7.27
N HIS A 353 9.03 -12.01 7.59
CA HIS A 353 8.42 -11.65 8.86
C HIS A 353 8.61 -10.16 9.23
N TYR A 354 7.48 -9.42 9.24
CA TYR A 354 7.40 -7.99 9.58
C TYR A 354 8.23 -7.04 8.69
N LYS A 355 8.34 -7.31 7.37
CA LYS A 355 9.08 -6.44 6.45
C LYS A 355 8.17 -5.43 5.73
N TRP A 356 8.72 -4.24 5.42
CA TRP A 356 7.96 -3.17 4.75
C TRP A 356 7.30 -3.57 3.42
N PRO A 357 7.96 -4.30 2.50
CA PRO A 357 7.35 -4.67 1.23
C PRO A 357 6.42 -5.88 1.32
N GLU A 358 6.42 -6.58 2.44
CA GLU A 358 5.68 -7.83 2.61
C GLU A 358 4.18 -7.56 2.74
N MET A 359 3.39 -8.05 1.77
CA MET A 359 1.93 -7.90 1.73
C MET A 359 1.18 -9.07 2.36
N TYR A 360 1.86 -10.17 2.65
CA TYR A 360 1.26 -11.31 3.34
C TYR A 360 0.87 -10.95 4.77
N ASN A 361 0.12 -11.83 5.42
CA ASN A 361 -0.49 -11.60 6.73
C ASN A 361 0.46 -10.98 7.77
N ASN A 362 1.65 -11.53 7.90
CA ASN A 362 2.66 -11.10 8.88
C ASN A 362 3.58 -9.95 8.41
N GLY A 363 3.28 -9.32 7.29
CA GLY A 363 4.06 -8.18 6.78
C GLY A 363 3.61 -6.83 7.33
N PHE A 364 4.40 -5.81 7.07
CA PHE A 364 4.13 -4.43 7.49
C PHE A 364 3.81 -3.48 6.33
N SER A 365 3.35 -3.98 5.18
CA SER A 365 3.08 -3.10 4.03
C SER A 365 1.97 -2.06 4.32
N PHE A 366 0.94 -2.40 5.09
CA PHE A 366 -0.10 -1.45 5.51
C PHE A 366 0.43 -0.43 6.51
N LEU A 367 1.18 -0.85 7.52
CA LEU A 367 1.84 0.07 8.45
C LEU A 367 2.82 1.00 7.70
N GLY A 368 3.61 0.45 6.76
CA GLY A 368 4.50 1.22 5.90
C GLY A 368 3.78 2.25 5.04
N ASN A 369 2.59 1.90 4.50
CA ASN A 369 1.74 2.85 3.79
C ASN A 369 1.25 3.99 4.69
N ILE A 370 0.83 3.70 5.94
CA ILE A 370 0.42 4.72 6.90
C ILE A 370 1.59 5.66 7.23
N ILE A 371 2.78 5.11 7.47
CA ILE A 371 4.01 5.86 7.77
C ILE A 371 4.36 6.81 6.60
N THR A 372 4.42 6.29 5.38
CA THR A 372 4.77 7.07 4.18
C THR A 372 3.70 8.09 3.83
N THR A 373 2.42 7.79 4.06
CA THR A 373 1.31 8.74 3.88
C THR A 373 1.46 9.94 4.81
N ASN A 374 2.00 9.76 6.02
CA ASN A 374 2.33 10.84 6.94
C ASN A 374 3.67 11.54 6.64
N GLY A 375 4.36 11.15 5.57
CA GLY A 375 5.55 11.85 5.05
C GLY A 375 6.89 11.37 5.59
N LEU A 376 6.94 10.30 6.41
CA LEU A 376 8.21 9.68 6.76
C LEU A 376 8.73 8.80 5.62
N GLN A 377 10.05 8.64 5.58
CA GLN A 377 10.68 7.62 4.75
C GLN A 377 10.84 6.33 5.56
N THR A 378 10.42 5.20 5.01
CA THR A 378 10.70 3.88 5.57
C THR A 378 12.07 3.40 5.11
N LYS A 379 12.88 2.91 6.05
CA LYS A 379 14.18 2.27 5.79
C LYS A 379 14.32 1.03 6.66
N THR A 380 15.27 0.18 6.33
CA THR A 380 15.59 -1.05 7.05
C THR A 380 17.05 -1.04 7.49
N LEU A 381 17.33 -1.56 8.70
CA LEU A 381 18.65 -1.70 9.27
C LEU A 381 18.98 -3.20 9.43
N SER A 382 19.86 -3.72 8.58
CA SER A 382 20.27 -5.14 8.58
C SER A 382 21.65 -5.35 9.21
N GLN A 383 22.06 -4.44 10.09
CA GLN A 383 23.34 -4.47 10.80
C GLN A 383 23.13 -4.09 12.27
N ALA A 384 24.04 -4.50 13.14
CA ALA A 384 24.03 -4.10 14.53
C ALA A 384 23.92 -2.56 14.67
N PRO A 385 23.08 -2.05 15.59
CA PRO A 385 22.90 -0.61 15.78
C PRO A 385 24.18 0.04 16.28
N THR A 386 24.50 1.20 15.70
CA THR A 386 25.62 2.05 16.08
C THR A 386 25.21 3.51 16.03
N ALA A 387 25.95 4.39 16.70
CA ALA A 387 25.73 5.84 16.58
C ALA A 387 25.72 6.30 15.11
N GLY A 388 26.54 5.67 14.25
CA GLY A 388 26.66 6.02 12.83
C GLY A 388 25.41 5.69 12.02
N ASN A 389 24.89 4.46 12.13
CA ASN A 389 23.75 4.03 11.32
C ASN A 389 22.40 4.50 11.90
N LEU A 390 22.30 4.79 13.19
CA LEU A 390 21.12 5.40 13.81
C LEU A 390 21.05 6.93 13.65
N LYS A 391 22.15 7.60 13.25
CA LYS A 391 22.24 9.08 13.17
C LYS A 391 21.10 9.75 12.39
N ASN A 392 20.65 9.15 11.32
CA ASN A 392 19.62 9.70 10.45
C ASN A 392 18.21 9.14 10.74
N ALA A 393 18.07 8.20 11.65
CA ALA A 393 16.79 7.70 12.10
C ALA A 393 16.10 8.70 13.03
N SER A 394 14.81 8.90 12.87
CA SER A 394 13.97 9.67 13.80
C SER A 394 13.16 8.74 14.70
N ILE A 395 12.71 7.63 14.14
CA ILE A 395 12.03 6.53 14.82
C ILE A 395 12.79 5.26 14.47
N TYR A 396 13.07 4.39 15.43
CA TYR A 396 13.66 3.07 15.26
C TYR A 396 12.75 2.04 15.90
N MET A 397 12.35 1.02 15.13
CA MET A 397 11.46 -0.04 15.57
C MET A 397 12.19 -1.38 15.54
N ILE A 398 12.22 -2.04 16.70
CA ILE A 398 12.61 -3.44 16.84
C ILE A 398 11.32 -4.22 17.07
N VAL A 399 11.13 -5.27 16.29
CA VAL A 399 9.95 -6.12 16.35
C VAL A 399 10.39 -7.57 16.43
N ASP A 400 9.80 -8.33 17.37
CA ASP A 400 9.90 -9.80 17.44
C ASP A 400 11.34 -10.30 17.23
N ALA A 401 12.22 -9.99 18.19
CA ALA A 401 13.62 -10.39 18.10
C ALA A 401 13.72 -11.94 18.08
N ASP A 402 14.40 -12.47 17.05
CA ASP A 402 14.50 -13.90 16.77
C ASP A 402 15.03 -14.71 17.95
N ASN A 403 14.46 -15.86 18.15
CA ASN A 403 15.03 -16.93 18.95
C ASN A 403 15.58 -18.07 18.06
N ILE A 404 16.14 -19.12 18.67
CA ILE A 404 16.74 -20.25 17.94
C ILE A 404 15.72 -21.08 17.15
N ALA A 405 14.43 -21.01 17.50
CA ALA A 405 13.37 -21.75 16.79
C ALA A 405 12.98 -21.06 15.48
N ASP A 406 13.01 -19.73 15.45
CA ASP A 406 12.63 -18.93 14.30
C ASP A 406 13.78 -18.76 13.32
N ASN A 407 14.99 -18.57 13.87
CA ASN A 407 16.21 -18.39 13.11
C ASN A 407 17.34 -19.26 13.70
N PRO A 408 17.92 -20.18 12.95
CA PRO A 408 18.99 -21.06 13.47
C PRO A 408 20.28 -20.32 13.86
N THR A 409 20.44 -19.07 13.45
CA THR A 409 21.59 -18.20 13.76
C THR A 409 21.14 -16.78 14.13
N PRO A 410 20.40 -16.63 15.24
CA PRO A 410 19.84 -15.33 15.60
C PRO A 410 20.92 -14.36 16.07
N ASN A 411 20.72 -13.07 15.81
CA ASN A 411 21.55 -12.03 16.41
C ASN A 411 20.89 -11.61 17.72
N TYR A 412 21.58 -11.82 18.83
CA TYR A 412 21.07 -11.44 20.15
C TYR A 412 21.51 -10.05 20.56
N MET A 413 20.60 -9.30 21.22
CA MET A 413 20.92 -8.03 21.85
C MET A 413 22.04 -8.22 22.88
N ASN A 414 23.09 -7.42 22.79
CA ASN A 414 24.19 -7.39 23.75
C ASN A 414 24.28 -6.02 24.43
N ASP A 415 25.08 -5.93 25.50
CA ASP A 415 25.15 -4.72 26.33
C ASP A 415 25.67 -3.50 25.54
N ARG A 416 26.57 -3.69 24.59
CA ARG A 416 27.09 -2.63 23.72
C ARG A 416 25.98 -2.06 22.84
N ASP A 417 25.26 -2.93 22.15
CA ASP A 417 24.20 -2.52 21.23
C ASP A 417 23.04 -1.86 22.00
N ALA A 418 22.69 -2.41 23.17
CA ALA A 418 21.71 -1.82 24.08
C ALA A 418 22.12 -0.40 24.52
N GLN A 419 23.41 -0.19 24.83
CA GLN A 419 23.92 1.12 25.23
C GLN A 419 23.96 2.12 24.07
N GLU A 420 24.26 1.68 22.84
CA GLU A 420 24.19 2.52 21.62
C GLU A 420 22.75 3.02 21.39
N ILE A 421 21.76 2.12 21.46
CA ILE A 421 20.34 2.48 21.34
C ILE A 421 19.91 3.41 22.47
N TYR A 422 20.29 3.13 23.73
CA TYR A 422 19.98 3.97 24.88
C TYR A 422 20.50 5.40 24.69
N ASN A 423 21.77 5.55 24.27
CA ASN A 423 22.39 6.84 24.02
C ASN A 423 21.67 7.61 22.88
N TRP A 424 21.28 6.90 21.81
CA TRP A 424 20.53 7.47 20.71
C TRP A 424 19.12 7.96 21.17
N VAL A 425 18.40 7.16 21.98
CA VAL A 425 17.13 7.59 22.57
C VAL A 425 17.35 8.81 23.45
N LYS A 426 18.33 8.78 24.36
CA LYS A 426 18.64 9.91 25.29
C LYS A 426 18.93 11.21 24.52
N ALA A 427 19.53 11.13 23.33
CA ALA A 427 19.79 12.27 22.47
C ALA A 427 18.54 12.79 21.74
N GLY A 428 17.43 12.04 21.69
CA GLY A 428 16.15 12.46 21.09
C GLY A 428 15.51 11.46 20.11
N GLY A 429 16.06 10.27 19.99
CA GLY A 429 15.46 9.20 19.20
C GLY A 429 14.13 8.71 19.79
N VAL A 430 13.24 8.23 18.93
CA VAL A 430 11.98 7.57 19.31
C VAL A 430 12.13 6.08 19.06
N LEU A 431 12.17 5.28 20.13
CA LEU A 431 12.28 3.83 20.04
C LEU A 431 10.90 3.18 20.14
N VAL A 432 10.64 2.20 19.29
CA VAL A 432 9.44 1.36 19.32
C VAL A 432 9.88 -0.10 19.53
N LEU A 433 9.37 -0.72 20.58
CA LEU A 433 9.61 -2.13 20.90
C LEU A 433 8.28 -2.88 20.76
N PHE A 434 8.15 -3.69 19.73
CA PHE A 434 7.09 -4.67 19.55
C PHE A 434 7.67 -6.03 19.86
N HIS A 435 7.37 -6.54 21.04
CA HIS A 435 7.83 -7.87 21.42
C HIS A 435 6.81 -8.93 21.01
N ASN A 436 6.99 -10.16 21.43
CA ASN A 436 6.05 -11.26 21.21
C ASN A 436 5.96 -12.12 22.48
N ASP A 437 5.04 -13.08 22.52
CA ASP A 437 4.85 -13.97 23.65
C ASP A 437 5.82 -15.17 23.63
N LYS A 438 5.85 -15.91 24.73
CA LYS A 438 6.54 -17.20 24.78
C LYS A 438 5.75 -18.26 23.98
N PRO A 439 6.36 -19.05 23.05
CA PRO A 439 7.82 -19.19 22.83
C PRO A 439 8.36 -18.39 21.62
N ASN A 440 7.63 -17.42 21.12
CA ASN A 440 7.85 -16.82 19.81
C ASN A 440 8.95 -15.75 19.76
N ALA A 441 9.57 -15.36 20.88
CA ALA A 441 10.62 -14.34 20.88
C ALA A 441 11.72 -14.61 21.93
N ASP A 442 12.85 -13.89 21.81
CA ASP A 442 13.92 -13.92 22.80
C ASP A 442 13.68 -12.88 23.92
N PHE A 443 13.53 -13.33 25.15
CA PHE A 443 13.32 -12.48 26.32
C PHE A 443 14.64 -12.07 27.01
N THR A 444 15.59 -12.98 27.10
CA THR A 444 16.83 -12.75 27.85
C THR A 444 17.68 -11.64 27.25
N ALA A 445 17.86 -11.67 25.95
CA ALA A 445 18.71 -10.68 25.29
C ALA A 445 17.99 -9.35 25.10
N ILE A 446 16.72 -9.32 24.69
CA ILE A 446 15.98 -8.06 24.45
C ILE A 446 15.80 -7.25 25.75
N ASN A 447 15.63 -7.92 26.89
CA ASN A 447 15.51 -7.26 28.18
C ASN A 447 16.79 -6.52 28.62
N LYS A 448 17.98 -6.84 28.08
CA LYS A 448 19.17 -6.00 28.26
C LYS A 448 18.97 -4.56 27.77
N LEU A 449 18.16 -4.40 26.70
CA LEU A 449 17.80 -3.10 26.18
C LEU A 449 16.62 -2.48 26.93
N SER A 450 15.52 -3.23 27.06
CA SER A 450 14.25 -2.69 27.57
C SER A 450 14.34 -2.31 29.05
N ASP A 451 15.12 -3.05 29.87
CA ASP A 451 15.36 -2.74 31.28
C ASP A 451 16.04 -1.40 31.49
N LEU A 452 16.88 -0.92 30.56
CA LEU A 452 17.50 0.42 30.61
C LEU A 452 16.47 1.55 30.63
N PHE A 453 15.26 1.26 30.14
CA PHE A 453 14.14 2.19 30.07
C PHE A 453 13.11 1.96 31.19
N GLY A 454 13.33 0.97 32.05
CA GLY A 454 12.38 0.54 33.07
C GLY A 454 11.20 -0.28 32.54
N ILE A 455 11.38 -0.93 31.40
CA ILE A 455 10.40 -1.79 30.74
C ILE A 455 10.96 -3.21 30.73
N HIS A 456 10.26 -4.16 31.33
CA HIS A 456 10.66 -5.57 31.32
C HIS A 456 9.58 -6.43 30.68
N PHE A 457 9.92 -7.16 29.64
CA PHE A 457 9.05 -8.15 29.02
C PHE A 457 9.11 -9.46 29.79
N ASN A 458 7.97 -9.92 30.33
CA ASN A 458 7.89 -11.15 31.08
C ASN A 458 7.73 -12.35 30.14
N GLU A 459 8.40 -13.44 30.45
CA GLU A 459 8.37 -14.67 29.63
C GLU A 459 7.07 -15.47 29.87
N ASP A 460 5.95 -14.92 29.40
CA ASP A 460 4.58 -15.43 29.58
C ASP A 460 3.72 -15.24 28.32
N THR A 461 2.45 -15.66 28.40
CA THR A 461 1.48 -15.54 27.31
C THR A 461 0.10 -15.23 27.86
N TYR A 462 -0.47 -14.10 27.45
CA TYR A 462 -1.83 -13.68 27.73
C TYR A 462 -2.67 -13.59 26.44
N ASN A 463 -3.96 -13.35 26.57
CA ASN A 463 -4.90 -13.13 25.46
C ASN A 463 -4.88 -14.27 24.43
N LYS A 464 -4.82 -15.53 24.87
CA LYS A 464 -4.91 -16.68 23.97
C LYS A 464 -6.24 -16.66 23.20
N VAL A 465 -6.14 -16.83 21.89
CA VAL A 465 -7.30 -16.93 21.00
C VAL A 465 -7.35 -18.34 20.41
N ILE A 466 -8.49 -19.00 20.55
CA ILE A 466 -8.73 -20.34 20.01
C ILE A 466 -9.65 -20.21 18.80
N GLY A 467 -9.17 -20.59 17.63
CA GLY A 467 -9.90 -20.51 16.37
C GLY A 467 -10.34 -19.09 16.05
N ILE A 468 -11.63 -18.87 15.80
CA ILE A 468 -12.22 -17.57 15.45
C ILE A 468 -12.79 -16.82 16.66
N ASN A 469 -12.47 -17.23 17.89
CA ASN A 469 -12.95 -16.53 19.09
C ASN A 469 -12.12 -15.26 19.35
N TYR A 470 -12.30 -14.24 18.53
CA TYR A 470 -11.55 -12.99 18.61
C TYR A 470 -11.74 -12.23 19.94
N LEU A 471 -12.75 -12.56 20.76
CA LEU A 471 -12.99 -11.88 22.06
C LEU A 471 -11.83 -12.07 23.05
N GLY A 472 -11.07 -13.18 22.94
CA GLY A 472 -9.88 -13.41 23.75
C GLY A 472 -8.82 -12.31 23.59
N GLY A 473 -8.65 -11.81 22.36
CA GLY A 473 -7.70 -10.74 22.03
C GLY A 473 -8.26 -9.32 22.16
N LYS A 474 -9.50 -9.14 22.60
CA LYS A 474 -10.15 -7.83 22.72
C LYS A 474 -9.49 -6.99 23.81
N ILE A 475 -9.16 -5.75 23.48
CA ILE A 475 -8.68 -4.73 24.39
C ILE A 475 -9.52 -3.46 24.18
N ASP A 476 -10.20 -3.01 25.23
CA ASP A 476 -10.97 -1.77 25.20
C ASP A 476 -10.04 -0.58 25.46
N VAL A 477 -10.21 0.47 24.68
CA VAL A 477 -9.42 1.71 24.79
C VAL A 477 -10.25 2.76 25.53
N PRO A 478 -9.79 3.26 26.67
CA PRO A 478 -10.52 4.30 27.42
C PRO A 478 -10.73 5.58 26.60
N ALA A 479 -11.87 6.22 26.75
CA ALA A 479 -12.14 7.50 26.13
C ALA A 479 -11.07 8.54 26.57
N GLY A 480 -10.62 9.35 25.61
CA GLY A 480 -9.57 10.34 25.85
C GLY A 480 -8.16 9.77 25.96
N HIS A 481 -7.94 8.53 25.53
CA HIS A 481 -6.61 7.91 25.53
C HIS A 481 -5.60 8.74 24.73
N GLN A 482 -4.40 8.99 25.30
CA GLN A 482 -3.45 9.96 24.75
C GLN A 482 -2.84 9.54 23.42
N ILE A 483 -2.69 8.22 23.17
CA ILE A 483 -2.10 7.65 21.94
C ILE A 483 -3.20 7.31 20.94
N LEU A 484 -4.20 6.52 21.36
CA LEU A 484 -5.28 6.01 20.53
C LEU A 484 -6.51 6.90 20.69
N LYS A 485 -6.56 8.02 19.96
CA LYS A 485 -7.57 9.08 20.16
C LYS A 485 -8.92 8.78 19.51
N ASN A 486 -8.90 8.01 18.40
CA ASN A 486 -10.06 7.75 17.56
C ASN A 486 -10.49 6.28 17.59
N VAL A 487 -10.07 5.55 18.61
CA VAL A 487 -10.22 4.10 18.71
C VAL A 487 -10.90 3.75 20.03
N GLN A 488 -11.84 2.81 19.96
CA GLN A 488 -12.55 2.28 21.13
C GLN A 488 -12.09 0.86 21.49
N THR A 489 -11.72 0.07 20.48
CA THR A 489 -11.35 -1.33 20.66
C THR A 489 -10.25 -1.73 19.70
N ILE A 490 -9.21 -2.37 20.24
CA ILE A 490 -8.15 -2.99 19.44
C ILE A 490 -8.10 -4.49 19.69
N TYR A 491 -7.38 -5.18 18.82
CA TYR A 491 -7.12 -6.60 18.92
C TYR A 491 -5.63 -6.86 19.09
N GLN A 492 -5.28 -7.60 20.14
CA GLN A 492 -3.96 -8.20 20.34
C GLN A 492 -4.15 -9.61 20.91
N LYS A 493 -3.53 -10.60 20.33
CA LYS A 493 -3.54 -11.98 20.81
C LYS A 493 -2.13 -12.41 21.19
N GLU A 494 -2.04 -13.40 22.08
CA GLU A 494 -0.76 -14.03 22.40
C GLU A 494 0.28 -12.96 22.81
N VAL A 495 -0.02 -12.23 23.87
CA VAL A 495 0.76 -11.06 24.33
C VAL A 495 1.63 -11.44 25.52
N CYS A 496 2.91 -11.11 25.51
CA CYS A 496 3.68 -11.13 26.76
C CYS A 496 3.31 -9.96 27.65
N SER A 497 3.30 -10.17 28.97
CA SER A 497 3.07 -9.08 29.92
C SER A 497 4.29 -8.20 30.06
N ILE A 498 4.06 -6.94 30.50
CA ILE A 498 5.11 -5.97 30.72
C ILE A 498 5.12 -5.54 32.19
N THR A 499 6.27 -5.65 32.85
CA THR A 499 6.53 -5.03 34.14
C THR A 499 7.17 -3.65 33.92
N VAL A 500 6.63 -2.61 34.58
CA VAL A 500 7.16 -1.23 34.45
C VAL A 500 7.73 -0.73 35.76
N LYS A 501 8.88 -0.06 35.67
CA LYS A 501 9.53 0.69 36.75
C LYS A 501 9.89 2.08 36.24
N ALA A 502 9.96 3.08 37.12
CA ALA A 502 10.43 4.41 36.71
C ALA A 502 11.75 4.31 35.91
N PRO A 503 11.89 5.04 34.79
CA PRO A 503 11.04 6.13 34.28
C PRO A 503 9.84 5.64 33.39
N ALA A 504 9.66 4.34 33.19
CA ALA A 504 8.53 3.83 32.41
C ALA A 504 7.18 3.99 33.12
N LYS A 505 6.14 4.09 32.33
CA LYS A 505 4.74 4.16 32.77
C LYS A 505 3.86 3.28 31.91
N SER A 506 2.91 2.59 32.53
CA SER A 506 1.79 1.97 31.82
C SER A 506 0.87 3.05 31.25
N VAL A 507 0.44 2.89 30.00
CA VAL A 507 -0.45 3.83 29.30
C VAL A 507 -1.73 3.19 28.78
N LEU A 508 -1.74 1.87 28.65
CA LEU A 508 -2.95 1.08 28.37
C LEU A 508 -2.86 -0.25 29.11
N THR A 509 -3.95 -0.68 29.75
CA THR A 509 -4.04 -1.95 30.48
C THR A 509 -5.31 -2.72 30.12
N LYS A 510 -5.28 -4.05 30.31
CA LYS A 510 -6.43 -4.95 30.32
C LYS A 510 -6.44 -5.68 31.68
N GLY A 511 -7.26 -5.20 32.62
CA GLY A 511 -7.09 -5.61 34.01
C GLY A 511 -5.71 -5.23 34.52
N ASP A 512 -4.99 -6.19 35.10
CA ASP A 512 -3.62 -5.99 35.58
C ASP A 512 -2.54 -6.10 34.49
N LEU A 513 -2.91 -6.57 33.28
CA LEU A 513 -1.98 -6.71 32.16
C LEU A 513 -1.65 -5.32 31.59
N VAL A 514 -0.37 -4.94 31.63
CA VAL A 514 0.13 -3.77 30.91
C VAL A 514 0.24 -4.12 29.43
N VAL A 515 -0.58 -3.46 28.60
CA VAL A 515 -0.63 -3.63 27.16
C VAL A 515 0.36 -2.70 26.47
N PHE A 516 0.35 -1.41 26.84
CA PHE A 516 1.29 -0.43 26.32
C PHE A 516 2.05 0.23 27.47
N ALA A 517 3.36 0.36 27.29
CA ALA A 517 4.23 1.12 28.16
C ALA A 517 4.95 2.22 27.37
N THR A 518 5.27 3.32 28.07
CA THR A 518 6.10 4.40 27.51
C THR A 518 7.14 4.86 28.54
N ALA A 519 8.31 5.31 28.03
CA ALA A 519 9.33 5.93 28.86
C ALA A 519 9.87 7.21 28.21
N LYS A 520 10.25 8.19 29.04
CA LYS A 520 10.97 9.40 28.62
C LYS A 520 12.40 9.34 29.14
N ILE A 521 13.36 9.40 28.21
CA ILE A 521 14.80 9.37 28.55
C ILE A 521 15.48 10.55 27.87
N GLY A 522 15.94 11.50 28.65
CA GLY A 522 16.52 12.74 28.10
C GLY A 522 15.54 13.45 27.17
N LYS A 523 15.89 13.54 25.87
CA LYS A 523 15.04 14.16 24.86
C LYS A 523 14.17 13.14 24.08
N GLY A 524 14.41 11.84 24.27
CA GLY A 524 13.76 10.78 23.50
C GLY A 524 12.58 10.13 24.22
N THR A 525 11.97 9.22 23.51
CA THR A 525 10.78 8.49 23.95
C THR A 525 10.88 7.02 23.55
N VAL A 526 10.42 6.13 24.42
CA VAL A 526 10.22 4.71 24.14
C VAL A 526 8.73 4.41 24.17
N PHE A 527 8.26 3.61 23.22
CA PHE A 527 6.96 2.95 23.22
C PHE A 527 7.18 1.44 23.17
N ALA A 528 6.48 0.69 23.99
CA ALA A 528 6.59 -0.77 24.05
C ALA A 528 5.23 -1.46 24.17
N THR A 529 5.13 -2.63 23.55
CA THR A 529 4.00 -3.57 23.66
C THR A 529 4.50 -5.01 23.51
N GLY A 530 3.78 -5.95 24.10
CA GLY A 530 4.12 -7.37 24.12
C GLY A 530 3.61 -8.18 22.94
N ASP A 531 3.20 -7.53 21.85
CA ASP A 531 2.70 -8.17 20.62
C ASP A 531 2.98 -7.28 19.40
N PRO A 532 3.41 -7.82 18.26
CA PRO A 532 3.62 -7.06 17.01
C PRO A 532 2.35 -6.56 16.30
N TRP A 533 1.23 -6.59 16.90
CA TRP A 533 -0.19 -6.37 16.57
C TRP A 533 -0.58 -5.50 15.36
N LEU A 534 0.36 -4.78 14.74
CA LEU A 534 0.10 -3.89 13.60
C LEU A 534 0.52 -4.48 12.25
N TYR A 535 0.73 -5.79 12.17
CA TYR A 535 0.98 -6.45 10.90
C TYR A 535 -0.30 -6.59 10.06
N ASN A 536 -0.14 -6.93 8.78
CA ASN A 536 -1.19 -6.84 7.77
C ASN A 536 -2.47 -7.59 8.14
N GLU A 537 -2.36 -8.80 8.68
CA GLU A 537 -3.51 -9.62 9.07
C GLU A 537 -4.53 -8.84 9.92
N TYR A 538 -4.04 -7.91 10.77
CA TYR A 538 -4.89 -7.14 11.67
C TYR A 538 -5.07 -5.68 11.25
N THR A 539 -4.34 -5.20 10.25
CA THR A 539 -4.43 -3.81 9.81
C THR A 539 -5.04 -3.61 8.44
N ASP A 540 -5.16 -4.67 7.63
CA ASP A 540 -5.65 -4.58 6.24
C ASP A 540 -7.17 -4.78 6.09
N GLY A 541 -7.84 -5.07 7.20
CA GLY A 541 -9.30 -5.23 7.28
C GLY A 541 -9.83 -6.61 6.87
N ARG A 542 -8.99 -7.53 6.36
CA ARG A 542 -9.47 -8.82 5.82
C ARG A 542 -9.90 -9.83 6.89
N MET A 543 -9.19 -9.87 8.01
CA MET A 543 -9.31 -10.96 8.98
C MET A 543 -10.09 -10.58 10.23
N LEU A 544 -9.95 -9.35 10.72
CA LEU A 544 -10.62 -8.94 11.94
C LEU A 544 -12.09 -8.56 11.74
N PRO A 545 -12.97 -8.95 12.67
CA PRO A 545 -14.32 -8.38 12.74
C PRO A 545 -14.29 -6.85 12.80
N ALA A 546 -15.32 -6.20 12.21
CA ALA A 546 -15.40 -4.74 12.07
C ALA A 546 -15.38 -3.93 13.39
N MET A 547 -15.59 -4.59 14.52
CA MET A 547 -15.49 -3.94 15.83
C MET A 547 -14.04 -3.59 16.22
N TYR A 548 -13.06 -4.22 15.64
CA TYR A 548 -11.64 -3.96 15.93
C TYR A 548 -11.08 -2.90 14.99
N GLN A 549 -10.45 -1.89 15.56
CA GLN A 549 -10.01 -0.68 14.88
C GLN A 549 -8.47 -0.60 14.77
N ASN A 550 -7.80 -1.74 14.50
CA ASN A 550 -6.33 -1.79 14.46
C ASN A 550 -5.74 -0.89 13.36
N ALA A 551 -6.39 -0.77 12.20
CA ALA A 551 -5.96 0.14 11.14
C ALA A 551 -5.98 1.62 11.60
N GLU A 552 -7.04 2.03 12.31
CA GLU A 552 -7.15 3.39 12.86
C GLU A 552 -6.16 3.59 14.02
N ALA A 553 -5.97 2.56 14.84
CA ALA A 553 -4.98 2.56 15.91
C ALA A 553 -3.56 2.74 15.37
N ALA A 554 -3.22 2.11 14.25
CA ALA A 554 -1.95 2.31 13.56
C ALA A 554 -1.76 3.76 13.11
N LYS A 555 -2.82 4.39 12.56
CA LYS A 555 -2.80 5.81 12.17
C LYS A 555 -2.59 6.74 13.37
N ASP A 556 -3.26 6.47 14.49
CA ASP A 556 -3.12 7.23 15.71
C ASP A 556 -1.72 7.06 16.34
N LEU A 557 -1.22 5.82 16.42
CA LEU A 557 0.12 5.53 16.94
C LEU A 557 1.20 6.22 16.10
N VAL A 558 1.15 6.15 14.77
CA VAL A 558 2.12 6.80 13.89
C VAL A 558 2.13 8.31 14.09
N LYS A 559 0.95 8.96 14.20
CA LYS A 559 0.85 10.39 14.50
C LYS A 559 1.44 10.74 15.87
N TRP A 560 1.17 9.90 16.87
CA TRP A 560 1.73 10.08 18.21
C TRP A 560 3.25 9.94 18.19
N LEU A 561 3.81 8.90 17.55
CA LEU A 561 5.25 8.71 17.41
C LEU A 561 5.93 9.92 16.74
N ILE A 562 5.32 10.46 15.67
CA ILE A 562 5.82 11.67 15.01
C ILE A 562 5.86 12.86 16.00
N SER A 563 4.84 12.99 16.83
CA SER A 563 4.76 14.08 17.82
C SER A 563 5.81 13.98 18.93
N GLN A 564 6.41 12.79 19.12
CA GLN A 564 7.48 12.57 20.09
C GLN A 564 8.88 12.95 19.55
N ILE A 565 9.02 13.13 18.23
CA ILE A 565 10.30 13.54 17.64
C ILE A 565 10.60 14.98 18.06
N PRO A 566 11.76 15.26 18.69
CA PRO A 566 12.09 16.61 19.10
C PRO A 566 12.07 17.59 17.91
N GLY A 567 11.41 18.74 18.09
CA GLY A 567 11.47 19.84 17.13
C GLY A 567 12.92 20.32 16.97
N LYS A 568 13.32 20.66 15.75
CA LYS A 568 14.53 21.48 15.59
C LYS A 568 14.23 22.83 16.25
N LYS A 569 15.01 23.19 17.31
CA LYS A 569 15.01 24.55 17.82
C LYS A 569 15.54 25.51 16.76
#